data_0c89608b502a5f6890fe9d2ad3cfe0ed
#
_entry.id   0c89608b502a5f6890fe9d2ad3cfe0ed
#
_cell.length_a   1.000
_cell.length_b   1.000
_cell.length_c   1.000
_cell.angle_alpha   90.00
_cell.angle_beta   90.00
_cell.angle_gamma   90.00
#
_symmetry.space_group_name_H-M   'P 1'
#
loop_
_entity.id
_entity.type
_entity.pdbx_description
1 polymer ?
#
loop_
_entity_poly.entity_id
_entity_poly.type
_entity_poly.pdbx_seq_one_letter_code
_entity_poly.pdbx_strand_id
1 'polypeptide(L)'
;MRGASRHSLLEGPSFDREGRLYLVDVAFGRVFRVSTEGMFTVVAEYDGQPNGLKINADGQIYIADHKNGLVLLDPDSGRVSTVLGESHDGPFKGLNDLFFASNGDLYFTDQGQSGQQDRSGRVFRWRASGHLHLVMDGIPSPNGIVMNRDETCLYVCVTRDNAVWRLPLLSNGDVSKVGAFIRMSGGIGPDGLASDIADGLAVAHIGLGAVWIFNARGEPTLRIDMPEGLSPTNVAFGGADGRTLYITEADSGSIVTARVSAPGRPMHGGPTRFTDTESAT
;
A
#
# COMPACT_ATOMS: atom_id res chain seq x y z
N MET A 1 10.31 -33.99 -1.12
CA MET A 1 9.31 -32.91 -1.15
C MET A 1 9.29 -32.39 -2.58
N ARG A 2 8.18 -32.49 -3.29
CA ARG A 2 8.01 -31.85 -4.61
C ARG A 2 8.04 -30.36 -4.37
N GLY A 3 8.93 -29.62 -5.02
CA GLY A 3 8.99 -28.18 -4.89
C GLY A 3 7.63 -27.58 -5.23
N ALA A 4 7.05 -26.83 -4.29
CA ALA A 4 5.86 -26.03 -4.58
C ALA A 4 6.24 -25.07 -5.71
N SER A 5 5.45 -25.03 -6.77
CA SER A 5 5.60 -23.99 -7.79
C SER A 5 5.42 -22.64 -7.12
N ARG A 6 6.36 -21.69 -7.33
CA ARG A 6 6.16 -20.31 -6.90
C ARG A 6 4.98 -19.75 -7.69
N HIS A 7 4.01 -19.20 -7.00
CA HIS A 7 2.93 -18.43 -7.60
C HIS A 7 3.26 -16.95 -7.49
N SER A 8 2.86 -16.15 -8.47
CA SER A 8 2.93 -14.69 -8.39
C SER A 8 2.18 -14.20 -7.16
N LEU A 9 2.78 -13.24 -6.45
CA LEU A 9 2.16 -12.53 -5.37
C LEU A 9 2.19 -11.05 -5.76
N LEU A 10 1.10 -10.58 -6.36
CA LEU A 10 0.98 -9.20 -6.83
C LEU A 10 0.68 -8.27 -5.66
N GLU A 11 1.40 -7.12 -5.62
CA GLU A 11 1.35 -6.15 -4.55
C GLU A 11 1.63 -4.73 -5.03
N GLY A 12 1.47 -3.74 -4.14
CA GLY A 12 1.92 -2.36 -4.28
C GLY A 12 1.40 -1.60 -5.49
N PRO A 13 0.09 -1.66 -5.84
CA PRO A 13 -0.42 -0.94 -7.00
C PRO A 13 -0.29 0.58 -6.81
N SER A 14 0.22 1.28 -7.82
CA SER A 14 0.38 2.73 -7.79
C SER A 14 0.35 3.30 -9.19
N PHE A 15 -0.32 4.44 -9.37
CA PHE A 15 -0.39 5.15 -10.64
C PHE A 15 0.63 6.26 -10.72
N ASP A 16 1.27 6.42 -11.88
CA ASP A 16 2.06 7.60 -12.19
C ASP A 16 1.18 8.75 -12.74
N ARG A 17 1.81 9.87 -13.05
CA ARG A 17 1.11 11.08 -13.56
C ARG A 17 0.44 10.86 -14.92
N GLU A 18 0.96 9.95 -15.71
CA GLU A 18 0.42 9.55 -17.02
C GLU A 18 -0.71 8.53 -16.90
N GLY A 19 -1.06 8.10 -15.68
CA GLY A 19 -2.10 7.12 -15.41
C GLY A 19 -1.67 5.67 -15.72
N ARG A 20 -0.37 5.39 -15.85
CA ARG A 20 0.15 4.04 -16.01
C ARG A 20 0.20 3.37 -14.63
N LEU A 21 -0.27 2.14 -14.54
CA LEU A 21 -0.24 1.38 -13.31
C LEU A 21 1.10 0.67 -13.16
N TYR A 22 1.73 0.84 -12.01
CA TYR A 22 2.88 0.04 -11.57
C TYR A 22 2.46 -0.86 -10.42
N LEU A 23 3.05 -2.05 -10.35
CA LEU A 23 2.86 -3.00 -9.26
C LEU A 23 4.06 -3.95 -9.19
N VAL A 24 4.14 -4.70 -8.11
CA VAL A 24 5.24 -5.64 -7.88
C VAL A 24 4.76 -7.08 -7.82
N ASP A 25 5.67 -8.01 -8.06
CA ASP A 25 5.52 -9.44 -7.79
C ASP A 25 6.56 -9.85 -6.75
N VAL A 26 6.10 -10.00 -5.53
CA VAL A 26 6.94 -10.31 -4.36
C VAL A 26 7.70 -11.61 -4.54
N ALA A 27 7.03 -12.63 -5.12
CA ALA A 27 7.58 -13.98 -5.23
C ALA A 27 8.76 -14.08 -6.21
N PHE A 28 8.77 -13.22 -7.23
CA PHE A 28 9.77 -13.26 -8.31
C PHE A 28 10.70 -12.05 -8.34
N GLY A 29 10.56 -11.10 -7.42
CA GLY A 29 11.39 -9.89 -7.40
C GLY A 29 11.18 -9.01 -8.64
N ARG A 30 9.93 -8.89 -9.12
CA ARG A 30 9.58 -8.17 -10.34
C ARG A 30 8.83 -6.89 -10.08
N VAL A 31 9.03 -5.93 -10.97
CA VAL A 31 8.18 -4.74 -11.05
C VAL A 31 7.56 -4.71 -12.43
N PHE A 32 6.25 -4.57 -12.47
CA PHE A 32 5.48 -4.46 -13.69
C PHE A 32 4.99 -3.03 -13.91
N ARG A 33 4.90 -2.64 -15.18
CA ARG A 33 4.07 -1.54 -15.66
C ARG A 33 2.95 -2.13 -16.49
N VAL A 34 1.72 -1.71 -16.23
CA VAL A 34 0.52 -2.18 -16.93
C VAL A 34 -0.05 -1.03 -17.74
N SER A 35 -0.26 -1.25 -19.03
CA SER A 35 -0.89 -0.26 -19.91
C SER A 35 -2.39 -0.14 -19.65
N THR A 36 -3.01 0.89 -20.24
CA THR A 36 -4.47 1.09 -20.18
C THR A 36 -5.26 -0.06 -20.83
N GLU A 37 -4.64 -0.80 -21.75
CA GLU A 37 -5.20 -1.99 -22.41
C GLU A 37 -4.96 -3.28 -21.61
N GLY A 38 -4.33 -3.18 -20.42
CA GLY A 38 -4.06 -4.33 -19.55
C GLY A 38 -2.81 -5.13 -19.92
N MET A 39 -1.90 -4.59 -20.74
CA MET A 39 -0.65 -5.27 -21.11
C MET A 39 0.42 -5.07 -20.04
N PHE A 40 0.93 -6.19 -19.52
CA PHE A 40 2.00 -6.20 -18.53
C PHE A 40 3.37 -6.12 -19.22
N THR A 41 4.22 -5.21 -18.75
CA THR A 41 5.63 -5.09 -19.12
C THR A 41 6.49 -5.22 -17.88
N VAL A 42 7.47 -6.11 -17.87
CA VAL A 42 8.48 -6.18 -16.80
C VAL A 42 9.40 -4.96 -16.92
N VAL A 43 9.41 -4.11 -15.90
CA VAL A 43 10.30 -2.93 -15.80
C VAL A 43 11.62 -3.29 -15.14
N ALA A 44 11.56 -4.14 -14.12
CA ALA A 44 12.73 -4.63 -13.42
C ALA A 44 12.50 -6.05 -12.89
N GLU A 45 13.58 -6.83 -12.81
CA GLU A 45 13.65 -8.10 -12.10
C GLU A 45 14.98 -8.12 -11.35
N TYR A 46 14.96 -8.35 -10.04
CA TYR A 46 16.15 -8.25 -9.19
C TYR A 46 16.08 -9.20 -8.00
N ASP A 47 17.21 -9.41 -7.32
CA ASP A 47 17.29 -10.21 -6.11
C ASP A 47 16.69 -9.45 -4.92
N GLY A 48 15.36 -9.41 -4.83
CA GLY A 48 14.58 -8.74 -3.82
C GLY A 48 13.27 -9.42 -3.53
N GLN A 49 12.53 -8.83 -2.60
CA GLN A 49 11.16 -9.17 -2.25
C GLN A 49 10.35 -7.86 -2.20
N PRO A 50 10.13 -7.21 -3.36
CA PRO A 50 9.36 -5.97 -3.43
C PRO A 50 7.94 -6.22 -2.93
N ASN A 51 7.43 -5.35 -2.06
CA ASN A 51 6.07 -5.46 -1.53
C ASN A 51 5.28 -4.18 -1.84
N GLY A 52 5.36 -3.12 -1.04
CA GLY A 52 4.72 -1.86 -1.37
C GLY A 52 5.50 -1.05 -2.44
N LEU A 53 4.78 -0.33 -3.28
CA LEU A 53 5.35 0.58 -4.27
C LEU A 53 4.59 1.91 -4.26
N LYS A 54 5.31 3.03 -4.20
CA LYS A 54 4.72 4.38 -4.38
C LYS A 54 5.65 5.26 -5.21
N ILE A 55 5.05 6.20 -5.89
CA ILE A 55 5.72 7.16 -6.76
C ILE A 55 5.70 8.53 -6.09
N ASN A 56 6.84 9.22 -6.05
CA ASN A 56 6.93 10.57 -5.48
C ASN A 56 6.55 11.65 -6.52
N ALA A 57 6.51 12.92 -6.08
CA ALA A 57 6.17 14.06 -6.93
C ALA A 57 7.12 14.25 -8.13
N ASP A 58 8.34 13.75 -8.06
CA ASP A 58 9.34 13.84 -9.14
C ASP A 58 9.26 12.64 -10.10
N GLY A 59 8.32 11.71 -9.88
CA GLY A 59 8.15 10.50 -10.68
C GLY A 59 9.11 9.37 -10.32
N GLN A 60 9.84 9.49 -9.21
CA GLN A 60 10.74 8.44 -8.71
C GLN A 60 9.92 7.34 -8.04
N ILE A 61 10.26 6.08 -8.32
CA ILE A 61 9.54 4.91 -7.84
C ILE A 61 10.27 4.32 -6.62
N TYR A 62 9.63 4.43 -5.45
CA TYR A 62 10.12 3.85 -4.20
C TYR A 62 9.39 2.54 -3.91
N ILE A 63 10.14 1.56 -3.42
CA ILE A 63 9.64 0.23 -3.12
C ILE A 63 10.04 -0.14 -1.70
N ALA A 64 9.07 -0.56 -0.89
CA ALA A 64 9.29 -1.25 0.36
C ALA A 64 9.66 -2.70 0.04
N ASP A 65 10.95 -3.01 0.10
CA ASP A 65 11.45 -4.36 -0.19
C ASP A 65 11.71 -5.10 1.13
N HIS A 66 11.08 -6.25 1.28
CA HIS A 66 11.17 -7.05 2.51
C HIS A 66 12.61 -7.52 2.79
N LYS A 67 13.41 -7.73 1.73
CA LYS A 67 14.80 -8.21 1.83
C LYS A 67 15.82 -7.08 1.90
N ASN A 68 15.62 -6.01 1.10
CA ASN A 68 16.63 -4.98 0.83
C ASN A 68 16.34 -3.62 1.50
N GLY A 69 15.21 -3.50 2.23
CA GLY A 69 14.80 -2.23 2.85
C GLY A 69 14.09 -1.31 1.86
N LEU A 70 14.30 -0.01 1.96
CA LEU A 70 13.73 0.95 1.02
C LEU A 70 14.64 1.06 -0.20
N VAL A 71 14.09 0.76 -1.37
CA VAL A 71 14.83 0.82 -2.64
C VAL A 71 14.19 1.81 -3.60
N LEU A 72 15.01 2.34 -4.51
CA LEU A 72 14.62 3.23 -5.61
C LEU A 72 14.79 2.49 -6.93
N LEU A 73 13.75 2.51 -7.74
CA LEU A 73 13.75 2.00 -9.11
C LEU A 73 13.83 3.16 -10.11
N ASP A 74 14.78 3.06 -11.01
CA ASP A 74 14.82 3.84 -12.25
C ASP A 74 14.03 3.05 -13.33
N PRO A 75 12.84 3.53 -13.73
CA PRO A 75 11.97 2.76 -14.64
C PRO A 75 12.49 2.72 -16.08
N ASP A 76 13.41 3.60 -16.47
CA ASP A 76 13.95 3.64 -17.82
C ASP A 76 15.08 2.63 -18.00
N SER A 77 15.94 2.48 -17.00
CA SER A 77 17.06 1.53 -17.02
C SER A 77 16.74 0.19 -16.36
N GLY A 78 15.67 0.10 -15.57
CA GLY A 78 15.34 -1.05 -14.72
C GLY A 78 16.28 -1.22 -13.51
N ARG A 79 17.15 -0.24 -13.25
CA ARG A 79 18.10 -0.31 -12.15
C ARG A 79 17.42 -0.07 -10.81
N VAL A 80 17.65 -0.99 -9.87
CA VAL A 80 17.22 -0.88 -8.48
C VAL A 80 18.43 -0.58 -7.59
N SER A 81 18.27 0.36 -6.66
CA SER A 81 19.32 0.76 -5.70
C SER A 81 18.73 0.94 -4.31
N THR A 82 19.44 0.45 -3.28
CA THR A 82 19.00 0.65 -1.88
C THR A 82 19.22 2.10 -1.47
N VAL A 83 18.16 2.72 -0.96
CA VAL A 83 18.16 4.08 -0.41
C VAL A 83 18.36 4.05 1.09
N LEU A 84 17.71 3.09 1.77
CA LEU A 84 17.77 2.93 3.22
C LEU A 84 17.65 1.44 3.55
N GLY A 85 18.77 0.82 3.97
CA GLY A 85 18.85 -0.62 4.26
C GLY A 85 18.57 -0.98 5.72
N GLU A 86 18.73 -0.01 6.64
CA GLU A 86 18.62 -0.25 8.07
C GLU A 86 18.11 0.99 8.83
N SER A 87 17.65 0.77 10.05
CA SER A 87 17.33 1.81 11.02
C SER A 87 18.50 2.06 11.98
N HIS A 88 18.37 3.03 12.89
CA HIS A 88 19.35 3.26 13.96
C HIS A 88 19.51 2.05 14.89
N ASP A 89 18.48 1.21 15.00
CA ASP A 89 18.44 0.04 15.86
C ASP A 89 18.83 -1.26 15.12
N GLY A 90 19.42 -1.14 13.93
CA GLY A 90 19.84 -2.23 13.07
C GLY A 90 18.92 -2.47 11.87
N PRO A 91 19.06 -3.62 11.19
CA PRO A 91 18.33 -3.92 9.97
C PRO A 91 16.81 -3.82 10.13
N PHE A 92 16.13 -3.45 9.03
CA PHE A 92 14.69 -3.62 8.96
C PHE A 92 14.34 -5.11 9.04
N LYS A 93 13.18 -5.40 9.62
CA LYS A 93 12.68 -6.77 9.81
C LYS A 93 12.05 -7.33 8.54
N GLY A 94 11.64 -6.45 7.66
CA GLY A 94 11.02 -6.71 6.38
C GLY A 94 9.97 -5.65 6.09
N LEU A 95 10.32 -4.70 5.22
CA LEU A 95 9.42 -3.63 4.85
C LEU A 95 8.22 -4.19 4.08
N ASN A 96 7.05 -3.58 4.27
CA ASN A 96 5.81 -4.03 3.64
C ASN A 96 5.19 -2.96 2.75
N ASP A 97 4.63 -1.87 3.29
CA ASP A 97 3.97 -0.85 2.47
C ASP A 97 4.46 0.57 2.83
N LEU A 98 4.14 1.55 1.99
CA LEU A 98 4.62 2.92 2.13
C LEU A 98 3.60 3.94 1.63
N PHE A 99 3.72 5.18 2.11
CA PHE A 99 2.85 6.29 1.74
C PHE A 99 3.62 7.62 1.78
N PHE A 100 3.53 8.42 0.71
CA PHE A 100 4.07 9.77 0.67
C PHE A 100 3.07 10.79 1.21
N ALA A 101 3.46 11.57 2.20
CA ALA A 101 2.76 12.78 2.60
C ALA A 101 3.00 13.91 1.58
N SER A 102 2.13 14.92 1.59
CA SER A 102 2.21 16.05 0.65
C SER A 102 3.49 16.87 0.74
N ASN A 103 4.15 16.85 1.91
CA ASN A 103 5.43 17.51 2.15
C ASN A 103 6.66 16.70 1.68
N GLY A 104 6.43 15.53 1.07
CA GLY A 104 7.49 14.62 0.59
C GLY A 104 8.04 13.67 1.65
N ASP A 105 7.55 13.68 2.88
CA ASP A 105 7.92 12.67 3.87
C ASP A 105 7.31 11.32 3.50
N LEU A 106 8.09 10.27 3.68
CA LEU A 106 7.69 8.90 3.41
C LEU A 106 7.42 8.15 4.71
N TYR A 107 6.20 7.67 4.88
CA TYR A 107 5.83 6.75 5.96
C TYR A 107 5.85 5.32 5.42
N PHE A 108 6.36 4.37 6.21
CA PHE A 108 6.37 2.97 5.80
C PHE A 108 6.28 2.02 6.99
N THR A 109 5.79 0.84 6.71
CA THR A 109 5.65 -0.25 7.68
C THR A 109 6.80 -1.23 7.56
N ASP A 110 7.30 -1.66 8.71
CA ASP A 110 8.31 -2.70 8.86
C ASP A 110 7.66 -3.88 9.59
N GLN A 111 7.07 -4.76 8.80
CA GLN A 111 6.23 -5.86 9.27
C GLN A 111 7.04 -7.02 9.81
N GLY A 112 8.06 -7.44 9.08
CA GLY A 112 8.82 -8.66 9.37
C GLY A 112 7.93 -9.89 9.50
N GLN A 113 8.24 -10.73 10.48
CA GLN A 113 7.45 -11.90 10.85
C GLN A 113 6.61 -11.64 12.14
N SER A 114 6.31 -10.37 12.41
CA SER A 114 5.58 -9.97 13.61
C SER A 114 4.12 -10.47 13.59
N GLY A 115 3.56 -10.61 14.77
CA GLY A 115 2.19 -11.08 14.99
C GLY A 115 1.80 -10.91 16.44
N GLN A 116 0.71 -11.54 16.89
CA GLN A 116 0.26 -11.44 18.28
C GLN A 116 1.25 -12.06 19.28
N GLN A 117 2.02 -13.06 18.85
CA GLN A 117 3.06 -13.72 19.63
C GLN A 117 4.35 -12.91 19.73
N ASP A 118 4.59 -12.02 18.76
CA ASP A 118 5.76 -11.14 18.68
C ASP A 118 5.33 -9.82 18.02
N ARG A 119 4.98 -8.84 18.83
CA ARG A 119 4.53 -7.52 18.39
C ARG A 119 5.71 -6.62 18.03
N SER A 120 6.64 -7.11 17.26
CA SER A 120 7.86 -6.38 16.92
C SER A 120 7.77 -5.54 15.64
N GLY A 121 6.58 -5.46 15.02
CA GLY A 121 6.35 -4.60 13.85
C GLY A 121 6.43 -3.12 14.19
N ARG A 122 6.85 -2.32 13.22
CA ARG A 122 7.17 -0.89 13.40
C ARG A 122 6.56 -0.05 12.28
N VAL A 123 6.36 1.24 12.55
CA VAL A 123 6.07 2.28 11.57
C VAL A 123 7.16 3.33 11.64
N PHE A 124 7.71 3.69 10.50
CA PHE A 124 8.73 4.72 10.37
C PHE A 124 8.25 5.90 9.53
N ARG A 125 8.85 7.06 9.75
CA ARG A 125 8.80 8.25 8.90
C ARG A 125 10.20 8.58 8.44
N TRP A 126 10.42 8.58 7.14
CA TRP A 126 11.64 9.09 6.54
C TRP A 126 11.36 10.47 5.98
N ARG A 127 11.95 11.49 6.60
CA ARG A 127 11.74 12.88 6.19
C ARG A 127 12.43 13.18 4.87
N ALA A 128 11.88 14.09 4.08
CA ALA A 128 12.53 14.58 2.85
C ALA A 128 13.95 15.13 3.11
N SER A 129 14.24 15.54 4.36
CA SER A 129 15.59 15.94 4.81
C SER A 129 16.56 14.76 5.03
N GLY A 130 16.12 13.51 4.87
CA GLY A 130 16.93 12.31 5.08
C GLY A 130 16.92 11.76 6.51
N HIS A 131 16.18 12.38 7.45
CA HIS A 131 16.11 11.89 8.83
C HIS A 131 15.06 10.78 8.98
N LEU A 132 15.49 9.62 9.50
CA LEU A 132 14.60 8.52 9.85
C LEU A 132 14.10 8.67 11.28
N HIS A 133 12.78 8.54 11.47
CA HIS A 133 12.11 8.61 12.77
C HIS A 133 11.25 7.38 12.98
N LEU A 134 11.39 6.71 14.12
CA LEU A 134 10.49 5.65 14.56
C LEU A 134 9.20 6.29 15.08
N VAL A 135 8.10 6.11 14.35
CA VAL A 135 6.79 6.67 14.71
C VAL A 135 6.12 5.81 15.80
N MET A 136 6.19 4.50 15.63
CA MET A 136 5.59 3.54 16.56
C MET A 136 6.21 2.16 16.37
N ASP A 137 6.33 1.42 17.46
CA ASP A 137 6.64 0.00 17.54
C ASP A 137 5.51 -0.80 18.23
N GLY A 138 5.74 -2.06 18.50
CA GLY A 138 4.78 -2.89 19.23
C GLY A 138 3.55 -3.31 18.41
N ILE A 139 3.61 -3.27 17.07
CA ILE A 139 2.47 -3.52 16.21
C ILE A 139 2.49 -4.98 15.69
N PRO A 140 1.40 -5.76 15.88
CA PRO A 140 1.34 -7.13 15.40
C PRO A 140 1.02 -7.17 13.88
N SER A 141 2.06 -7.22 13.04
CA SER A 141 1.97 -7.28 11.58
C SER A 141 1.38 -6.01 10.95
N PRO A 142 2.08 -4.84 11.06
CA PRO A 142 1.69 -3.64 10.33
C PRO A 142 1.91 -3.86 8.84
N ASN A 143 0.90 -3.52 8.03
CA ASN A 143 0.84 -3.78 6.62
C ASN A 143 0.56 -2.48 5.85
N GLY A 144 -0.55 -2.37 5.12
CA GLY A 144 -0.90 -1.17 4.39
C GLY A 144 -0.95 0.09 5.26
N ILE A 145 -0.53 1.22 4.71
CA ILE A 145 -0.46 2.50 5.41
C ILE A 145 -0.92 3.65 4.52
N VAL A 146 -1.81 4.51 5.04
CA VAL A 146 -2.24 5.76 4.38
C VAL A 146 -2.47 6.85 5.43
N MET A 147 -2.67 8.08 4.97
CA MET A 147 -3.06 9.21 5.83
C MET A 147 -4.48 9.69 5.51
N ASN A 148 -5.13 10.32 6.51
CA ASN A 148 -6.31 11.12 6.27
C ASN A 148 -5.97 12.35 5.41
N ARG A 149 -7.02 13.02 4.89
CA ARG A 149 -6.88 14.15 3.97
C ARG A 149 -6.02 15.28 4.54
N ASP A 150 -6.19 15.60 5.83
CA ASP A 150 -5.49 16.70 6.50
C ASP A 150 -4.08 16.31 7.00
N GLU A 151 -3.66 15.06 6.74
CA GLU A 151 -2.35 14.51 7.13
C GLU A 151 -2.03 14.61 8.63
N THR A 152 -3.07 14.55 9.45
CA THR A 152 -3.00 14.57 10.91
C THR A 152 -3.11 13.20 11.54
N CYS A 153 -3.36 12.17 10.73
CA CYS A 153 -3.57 10.82 11.22
C CYS A 153 -3.12 9.78 10.19
N LEU A 154 -2.39 8.76 10.65
CA LEU A 154 -2.12 7.56 9.88
C LEU A 154 -3.20 6.51 10.14
N TYR A 155 -3.58 5.79 9.09
CA TYR A 155 -4.31 4.54 9.17
C TYR A 155 -3.38 3.41 8.76
N VAL A 156 -3.28 2.39 9.60
CA VAL A 156 -2.40 1.23 9.40
C VAL A 156 -3.23 -0.03 9.47
N CYS A 157 -3.19 -0.85 8.43
CA CYS A 157 -3.70 -2.21 8.49
C CYS A 157 -2.83 -3.03 9.44
N VAL A 158 -3.44 -3.57 10.48
CA VAL A 158 -2.77 -4.43 11.43
C VAL A 158 -3.32 -5.84 11.24
N THR A 159 -2.70 -6.57 10.30
CA THR A 159 -3.22 -7.83 9.78
C THR A 159 -3.53 -8.83 10.88
N ARG A 160 -2.61 -9.01 11.84
CA ARG A 160 -2.76 -10.01 12.90
C ARG A 160 -3.60 -9.55 14.11
N ASP A 161 -4.08 -8.29 14.09
CA ASP A 161 -5.13 -7.80 15.01
C ASP A 161 -6.51 -7.80 14.34
N ASN A 162 -6.58 -8.13 13.05
CA ASN A 162 -7.76 -8.04 12.20
C ASN A 162 -8.44 -6.66 12.31
N ALA A 163 -7.63 -5.60 12.24
CA ALA A 163 -8.07 -4.24 12.47
C ALA A 163 -7.30 -3.23 11.62
N VAL A 164 -7.92 -2.09 11.34
CA VAL A 164 -7.24 -0.88 10.92
C VAL A 164 -7.03 -0.01 12.16
N TRP A 165 -5.79 0.32 12.48
CA TRP A 165 -5.47 1.21 13.57
C TRP A 165 -5.40 2.65 13.10
N ARG A 166 -5.81 3.57 13.97
CA ARG A 166 -5.68 5.01 13.79
C ARG A 166 -4.58 5.53 14.70
N LEU A 167 -3.59 6.21 14.11
CA LEU A 167 -2.44 6.79 14.77
C LEU A 167 -2.48 8.31 14.60
N PRO A 168 -3.13 9.08 15.52
CA PRO A 168 -3.12 10.53 15.45
C PRO A 168 -1.71 11.07 15.64
N LEU A 169 -1.29 11.97 14.74
CA LEU A 169 0.03 12.59 14.73
C LEU A 169 0.04 13.88 15.56
N LEU A 170 1.06 14.03 16.38
CA LEU A 170 1.40 15.26 17.05
C LEU A 170 2.26 16.15 16.13
N SER A 171 2.37 17.42 16.45
CA SER A 171 3.14 18.41 15.67
C SER A 171 4.65 18.07 15.58
N ASN A 172 5.20 17.33 16.53
CA ASN A 172 6.58 16.84 16.51
C ASN A 172 6.76 15.57 15.66
N GLY A 173 5.67 14.94 15.21
CA GLY A 173 5.66 13.71 14.42
C GLY A 173 5.50 12.43 15.23
N ASP A 174 5.42 12.51 16.55
CA ASP A 174 5.06 11.38 17.41
C ASP A 174 3.56 11.09 17.30
N VAL A 175 3.14 9.95 17.83
CA VAL A 175 1.73 9.55 17.85
C VAL A 175 1.15 9.63 19.27
N SER A 176 -0.16 9.81 19.34
CA SER A 176 -0.89 9.83 20.62
C SER A 176 -2.25 9.17 20.47
N LYS A 177 -2.74 8.56 21.56
CA LYS A 177 -4.08 7.96 21.62
C LYS A 177 -4.36 6.98 20.48
N VAL A 178 -3.36 6.17 20.16
CA VAL A 178 -3.47 5.13 19.14
C VAL A 178 -4.55 4.12 19.54
N GLY A 179 -5.34 3.68 18.58
CA GLY A 179 -6.38 2.68 18.82
C GLY A 179 -6.94 2.08 17.55
N ALA A 180 -7.66 0.97 17.70
CA ALA A 180 -8.38 0.37 16.59
C ALA A 180 -9.50 1.32 16.13
N PHE A 181 -9.48 1.64 14.84
CA PHE A 181 -10.51 2.46 14.17
C PHE A 181 -11.59 1.57 13.55
N ILE A 182 -11.16 0.52 12.85
CA ILE A 182 -12.04 -0.48 12.27
C ILE A 182 -11.63 -1.83 12.83
N ARG A 183 -12.60 -2.62 13.30
CA ARG A 183 -12.41 -4.02 13.63
C ARG A 183 -13.12 -4.89 12.60
N MET A 184 -12.37 -5.83 12.06
CA MET A 184 -12.85 -6.79 11.06
C MET A 184 -12.92 -8.18 11.68
N SER A 185 -13.46 -9.14 10.95
CA SER A 185 -13.55 -10.53 11.39
C SER A 185 -13.47 -11.50 10.21
N GLY A 186 -12.99 -12.69 10.48
CA GLY A 186 -12.75 -13.71 9.45
C GLY A 186 -11.47 -13.43 8.65
N GLY A 187 -11.19 -14.29 7.68
CA GLY A 187 -10.01 -14.22 6.84
C GLY A 187 -8.71 -14.29 7.64
N ILE A 188 -7.67 -13.71 7.07
CA ILE A 188 -6.35 -13.53 7.71
C ILE A 188 -6.27 -12.14 8.37
N GLY A 189 -6.88 -11.13 7.73
CA GLY A 189 -6.94 -9.76 8.22
C GLY A 189 -6.82 -8.72 7.10
N PRO A 190 -6.89 -7.41 7.42
CA PRO A 190 -6.65 -6.35 6.47
C PRO A 190 -5.20 -6.36 6.00
N ASP A 191 -5.02 -6.09 4.69
CA ASP A 191 -3.72 -6.09 4.01
C ASP A 191 -3.41 -4.66 3.52
N GLY A 192 -3.42 -4.38 2.22
CA GLY A 192 -3.28 -3.04 1.70
C GLY A 192 -4.56 -2.20 1.84
N LEU A 193 -4.40 -0.87 1.79
CA LEU A 193 -5.54 0.06 1.82
C LEU A 193 -5.26 1.34 1.02
N ALA A 194 -6.34 2.02 0.62
CA ALA A 194 -6.29 3.33 -0.01
C ALA A 194 -7.37 4.25 0.57
N SER A 195 -7.11 5.56 0.61
CA SER A 195 -8.07 6.56 1.07
C SER A 195 -8.75 7.28 -0.11
N ASP A 196 -10.00 7.68 0.09
CA ASP A 196 -10.75 8.51 -0.85
C ASP A 196 -10.73 10.00 -0.43
N ILE A 197 -11.30 10.87 -1.28
CA ILE A 197 -11.34 12.32 -1.02
C ILE A 197 -12.25 12.71 0.15
N ALA A 198 -13.10 11.80 0.64
CA ALA A 198 -14.03 12.01 1.75
C ALA A 198 -13.54 11.36 3.06
N ASP A 199 -12.23 11.00 3.13
CA ASP A 199 -11.63 10.26 4.23
C ASP A 199 -12.21 8.84 4.46
N GLY A 200 -12.87 8.28 3.45
CA GLY A 200 -13.21 6.87 3.43
C GLY A 200 -11.99 6.00 3.14
N LEU A 201 -12.08 4.73 3.46
CA LEU A 201 -11.02 3.75 3.26
C LEU A 201 -11.52 2.57 2.42
N ALA A 202 -10.76 2.21 1.37
CA ALA A 202 -10.85 0.92 0.71
C ALA A 202 -9.80 -0.01 1.33
N VAL A 203 -10.21 -1.17 1.84
CA VAL A 203 -9.34 -2.09 2.60
C VAL A 203 -9.42 -3.49 2.00
N ALA A 204 -8.30 -4.00 1.51
CA ALA A 204 -8.17 -5.40 1.09
C ALA A 204 -8.20 -6.32 2.31
N HIS A 205 -8.96 -7.42 2.24
CA HIS A 205 -9.09 -8.38 3.33
C HIS A 205 -8.66 -9.77 2.86
N ILE A 206 -7.39 -10.04 3.02
CA ILE A 206 -6.77 -11.30 2.61
C ILE A 206 -7.33 -12.50 3.39
N GLY A 207 -7.51 -13.61 2.70
CA GLY A 207 -8.12 -14.83 3.24
C GLY A 207 -9.64 -14.79 3.37
N LEU A 208 -10.26 -13.61 3.10
CA LEU A 208 -11.72 -13.47 3.02
C LEU A 208 -12.20 -13.28 1.58
N GLY A 209 -11.29 -12.98 0.63
CA GLY A 209 -11.62 -12.73 -0.76
C GLY A 209 -12.49 -11.49 -0.97
N ALA A 210 -12.28 -10.43 -0.19
CA ALA A 210 -13.10 -9.24 -0.27
C ALA A 210 -12.30 -7.95 -0.08
N VAL A 211 -12.78 -6.87 -0.69
CA VAL A 211 -12.39 -5.50 -0.38
C VAL A 211 -13.57 -4.79 0.26
N TRP A 212 -13.33 -4.09 1.35
CA TRP A 212 -14.32 -3.31 2.06
C TRP A 212 -14.14 -1.82 1.81
N ILE A 213 -15.25 -1.11 1.62
CA ILE A 213 -15.27 0.35 1.61
C ILE A 213 -15.91 0.83 2.91
N PHE A 214 -15.16 1.67 3.62
CA PHE A 214 -15.62 2.31 4.87
C PHE A 214 -15.74 3.81 4.65
N ASN A 215 -16.70 4.44 5.29
CA ASN A 215 -16.78 5.90 5.34
C ASN A 215 -15.79 6.50 6.36
N ALA A 216 -15.72 7.83 6.45
CA ALA A 216 -14.83 8.55 7.37
C ALA A 216 -15.06 8.25 8.87
N ARG A 217 -16.16 7.58 9.22
CA ARG A 217 -16.43 7.13 10.59
C ARG A 217 -16.05 5.68 10.85
N GLY A 218 -15.53 4.98 9.83
CA GLY A 218 -15.17 3.56 9.91
C GLY A 218 -16.39 2.63 9.80
N GLU A 219 -17.53 3.13 9.29
CA GLU A 219 -18.73 2.33 9.04
C GLU A 219 -18.60 1.68 7.65
N PRO A 220 -18.83 0.36 7.50
CA PRO A 220 -18.78 -0.31 6.21
C PRO A 220 -19.94 0.15 5.34
N THR A 221 -19.66 0.54 4.09
CA THR A 221 -20.65 1.02 3.13
C THR A 221 -20.78 0.11 1.91
N LEU A 222 -19.74 -0.64 1.56
CA LEU A 222 -19.74 -1.56 0.44
C LEU A 222 -18.76 -2.70 0.73
N ARG A 223 -19.13 -3.91 0.29
CA ARG A 223 -18.26 -5.06 0.17
C ARG A 223 -18.14 -5.44 -1.30
N ILE A 224 -16.93 -5.65 -1.75
CA ILE A 224 -16.59 -6.10 -3.11
C ILE A 224 -15.97 -7.48 -2.97
N ASP A 225 -16.70 -8.51 -3.39
CA ASP A 225 -16.18 -9.89 -3.39
C ASP A 225 -15.31 -10.12 -4.62
N MET A 226 -14.18 -10.83 -4.43
CA MET A 226 -13.32 -11.22 -5.54
C MET A 226 -14.03 -12.28 -6.40
N PRO A 227 -13.94 -12.16 -7.73
CA PRO A 227 -14.55 -13.14 -8.65
C PRO A 227 -13.84 -14.50 -8.58
N GLU A 228 -12.56 -14.49 -8.21
CA GLU A 228 -11.69 -15.66 -8.05
C GLU A 228 -10.64 -15.36 -6.98
N GLY A 229 -10.22 -16.39 -6.24
CA GLY A 229 -9.24 -16.26 -5.16
C GLY A 229 -9.80 -15.69 -3.85
N LEU A 230 -9.00 -15.83 -2.80
CA LEU A 230 -9.34 -15.31 -1.46
C LEU A 230 -8.29 -14.32 -0.95
N SER A 231 -7.34 -13.95 -1.81
CA SER A 231 -6.16 -13.17 -1.41
C SER A 231 -6.04 -11.82 -2.14
N PRO A 232 -7.07 -10.91 -2.02
CA PRO A 232 -6.83 -9.53 -2.38
C PRO A 232 -5.79 -8.95 -1.44
N THR A 233 -4.68 -8.44 -2.01
CA THR A 233 -3.53 -7.98 -1.23
C THR A 233 -3.53 -6.47 -1.05
N ASN A 234 -3.74 -5.70 -2.14
CA ASN A 234 -3.66 -4.26 -2.07
C ASN A 234 -4.62 -3.59 -3.05
N VAL A 235 -4.81 -2.27 -2.90
CA VAL A 235 -5.75 -1.50 -3.69
C VAL A 235 -5.19 -0.13 -4.08
N ALA A 236 -5.56 0.35 -5.28
CA ALA A 236 -5.27 1.72 -5.71
C ALA A 236 -6.47 2.29 -6.48
N PHE A 237 -6.76 3.56 -6.25
CA PHE A 237 -7.71 4.30 -7.07
C PHE A 237 -7.07 4.76 -8.37
N GLY A 238 -7.80 4.61 -9.48
CA GLY A 238 -7.37 5.01 -10.81
C GLY A 238 -8.55 5.27 -11.73
N GLY A 239 -8.28 5.23 -13.05
CA GLY A 239 -9.24 5.62 -14.08
C GLY A 239 -9.33 7.15 -14.21
N ALA A 240 -9.94 7.63 -15.30
CA ALA A 240 -9.96 9.05 -15.62
C ALA A 240 -10.64 9.92 -14.55
N ASP A 241 -11.66 9.39 -13.87
CA ASP A 241 -12.42 10.07 -12.83
C ASP A 241 -12.01 9.65 -11.39
N GLY A 242 -10.97 8.80 -11.25
CA GLY A 242 -10.49 8.30 -9.97
C GLY A 242 -11.46 7.37 -9.22
N ARG A 243 -12.52 6.89 -9.87
CA ARG A 243 -13.57 6.06 -9.25
C ARG A 243 -13.44 4.58 -9.60
N THR A 244 -12.36 4.18 -10.23
CA THR A 244 -12.04 2.77 -10.48
C THR A 244 -11.03 2.30 -9.46
N LEU A 245 -11.40 1.34 -8.64
CA LEU A 245 -10.50 0.67 -7.73
C LEU A 245 -9.81 -0.47 -8.48
N TYR A 246 -8.49 -0.50 -8.42
CA TYR A 246 -7.64 -1.58 -8.95
C TYR A 246 -7.15 -2.39 -7.75
N ILE A 247 -7.43 -3.69 -7.78
CA ILE A 247 -7.21 -4.63 -6.68
C ILE A 247 -6.23 -5.68 -7.16
N THR A 248 -5.10 -5.83 -6.49
CA THR A 248 -4.18 -6.96 -6.72
C THR A 248 -4.71 -8.19 -6.03
N GLU A 249 -4.79 -9.33 -6.74
CA GLU A 249 -5.25 -10.61 -6.22
C GLU A 249 -4.15 -11.66 -6.41
N ALA A 250 -3.65 -12.23 -5.31
CA ALA A 250 -2.45 -13.06 -5.31
C ALA A 250 -2.70 -14.53 -5.68
N ASP A 251 -3.86 -15.10 -5.38
CA ASP A 251 -4.14 -16.51 -5.69
C ASP A 251 -4.28 -16.74 -7.19
N SER A 252 -4.93 -15.81 -7.90
CA SER A 252 -5.10 -15.85 -9.36
C SER A 252 -3.99 -15.15 -10.12
N GLY A 253 -3.18 -14.30 -9.45
CA GLY A 253 -2.17 -13.47 -10.09
C GLY A 253 -2.79 -12.41 -11.02
N SER A 254 -3.94 -11.85 -10.64
CA SER A 254 -4.71 -10.93 -11.46
C SER A 254 -4.87 -9.54 -10.84
N ILE A 255 -5.32 -8.59 -11.67
CA ILE A 255 -5.80 -7.29 -11.24
C ILE A 255 -7.32 -7.27 -11.47
N VAL A 256 -8.07 -7.12 -10.39
CA VAL A 256 -9.53 -6.97 -10.44
C VAL A 256 -9.88 -5.49 -10.38
N THR A 257 -10.84 -5.05 -11.17
CA THR A 257 -11.33 -3.66 -11.14
C THR A 257 -12.76 -3.58 -10.66
N ALA A 258 -13.07 -2.55 -9.89
CA ALA A 258 -14.42 -2.27 -9.41
C ALA A 258 -14.72 -0.77 -9.43
N ARG A 259 -15.97 -0.40 -9.72
CA ARG A 259 -16.42 1.00 -9.65
C ARG A 259 -16.91 1.32 -8.24
N VAL A 260 -16.50 2.50 -7.74
CA VAL A 260 -16.89 3.01 -6.42
C VAL A 260 -17.46 4.41 -6.52
N SER A 261 -18.21 4.83 -5.50
CA SER A 261 -18.96 6.09 -5.50
C SER A 261 -18.08 7.33 -5.29
N ALA A 262 -17.05 7.23 -4.43
CA ALA A 262 -16.12 8.33 -4.16
C ALA A 262 -14.83 8.14 -4.96
N PRO A 263 -14.25 9.20 -5.54
CA PRO A 263 -12.94 9.11 -6.16
C PRO A 263 -11.86 9.01 -5.09
N GLY A 264 -10.74 8.38 -5.46
CA GLY A 264 -9.58 8.27 -4.59
C GLY A 264 -8.93 9.61 -4.29
N ARG A 265 -8.22 9.67 -3.17
CA ARG A 265 -7.32 10.78 -2.87
C ARG A 265 -6.20 10.83 -3.91
N PRO A 266 -5.87 12.01 -4.50
CA PRO A 266 -4.70 12.15 -5.35
C PRO A 266 -3.43 11.74 -4.60
N MET A 267 -2.64 10.84 -5.20
CA MET A 267 -1.37 10.40 -4.64
C MET A 267 -0.24 11.35 -5.04
N HIS A 268 0.84 11.37 -4.26
CA HIS A 268 1.96 12.31 -4.39
C HIS A 268 2.59 12.31 -5.81
N GLY A 269 2.77 11.16 -6.41
CA GLY A 269 3.27 11.00 -7.79
C GLY A 269 2.23 10.57 -8.81
N GLY A 270 0.96 10.49 -8.41
CA GLY A 270 -0.15 10.10 -9.26
C GLY A 270 -0.76 11.27 -10.03
N PRO A 271 -1.85 11.03 -10.76
CA PRO A 271 -2.60 12.07 -11.44
C PRO A 271 -3.01 13.18 -10.47
N THR A 272 -2.73 14.43 -10.81
CA THR A 272 -2.95 15.59 -9.93
C THR A 272 -4.43 15.98 -9.83
N ARG A 273 -5.24 15.59 -10.80
CA ARG A 273 -6.70 15.75 -10.82
C ARG A 273 -7.32 14.60 -11.60
N PHE A 274 -8.41 14.09 -11.07
CA PHE A 274 -9.31 13.24 -11.85
C PHE A 274 -10.28 14.15 -12.62
N THR A 275 -10.49 13.87 -13.90
CA THR A 275 -11.45 14.65 -14.72
C THR A 275 -12.86 14.21 -14.39
N ASP A 276 -13.71 15.13 -13.94
CA ASP A 276 -15.16 14.86 -13.85
C ASP A 276 -15.71 14.62 -15.27
N THR A 277 -16.09 13.39 -15.56
CA THR A 277 -16.74 13.02 -16.83
C THR A 277 -18.25 13.31 -16.83
N GLU A 278 -18.76 14.11 -15.88
CA GLU A 278 -20.16 14.56 -15.87
C GLU A 278 -20.33 15.93 -16.53
N SER A 279 -20.06 16.02 -17.84
CA SER A 279 -20.61 17.11 -18.66
C SER A 279 -20.64 16.71 -20.14
N ALA A 280 -21.45 15.70 -20.44
CA ALA A 280 -21.88 15.41 -21.81
C ALA A 280 -23.19 14.61 -21.77
N THR A 281 -24.30 15.25 -21.46
CA THR A 281 -25.65 14.94 -21.98
C THR A 281 -26.44 16.22 -22.09
#